data_20274764ed99d0c17fbf9be6dfdd2114
#
_entry.id   20274764ed99d0c17fbf9be6dfdd2114
#
_cell.length_a   1.000
_cell.length_b   1.000
_cell.length_c   1.000
_cell.angle_alpha   90.00
_cell.angle_beta   90.00
_cell.angle_gamma   90.00
#
_symmetry.space_group_name_H-M   'P 1'
#
loop_
_entity.id
_entity.type
_entity.pdbx_description
1 polymer ?
#
loop_
_entity_poly.entity_id
_entity_poly.type
_entity_poly.pdbx_seq_one_letter_code
_entity_poly.pdbx_strand_id
1 'polypeptide(L)'
;MDLFRFRNPGAPTKMQDGEFILPRTSTTWIERYRDAGEFTVVGSAYSGLRSQMPIGSFISHTDTDEIMMVETHQIKDDGVSEPAITITGRSIEAPLLENRIVGNDMPYNPTDGDEIPDYVINNWNTWDQAKILIENHIVASKIEHDWRSAIPYIRVTTAITGSQPGTKEKRTIARGPIYAEVVKILDVDKLGIKIKRPRDGMTDTTIYIHRGNDRSRTVVFSMASGDIVNADYLWSNRKAKNVALVVGKWLRVVVDPSLKKGLDRRGMFVDASDIDQSQETFPSGAARATVVAAMTIRGKEALAKQNNVVLVAAQANQARQRPIFRKDYDVGDIVSATGEFNTQSQMRVTEHVEIEDENGLISYPTLSLLADEDEQQGGMIV
;
A
#
# COMPACT_ATOMS: atom_id res chain seq x y z
N MET A 1 12.40 -0.57 21.26
CA MET A 1 11.59 -1.41 20.34
C MET A 1 11.86 -2.88 20.64
N ASP A 2 10.93 -3.60 21.24
CA ASP A 2 11.13 -5.01 21.60
C ASP A 2 10.63 -5.90 20.47
N LEU A 3 11.57 -6.38 19.64
CA LEU A 3 11.27 -7.31 18.54
C LEU A 3 11.02 -8.71 19.08
N PHE A 4 10.03 -9.37 18.51
CA PHE A 4 9.77 -10.78 18.79
C PHE A 4 9.39 -11.53 17.52
N ARG A 5 9.70 -12.83 17.50
CA ARG A 5 9.35 -13.75 16.44
C ARG A 5 8.08 -14.50 16.80
N PHE A 6 7.15 -14.61 15.87
CA PHE A 6 6.01 -15.51 16.02
C PHE A 6 6.45 -16.96 15.87
N ARG A 7 5.93 -17.82 16.72
CA ARG A 7 6.01 -19.25 16.51
C ARG A 7 5.03 -19.63 15.41
N ASN A 8 5.54 -20.26 14.37
CA ASN A 8 4.73 -20.91 13.35
C ASN A 8 4.76 -22.43 13.64
N PRO A 9 3.82 -22.96 14.40
CA PRO A 9 3.69 -24.41 14.56
C PRO A 9 3.02 -24.94 13.30
N GLY A 10 3.76 -25.46 12.36
CA GLY A 10 3.48 -26.30 11.19
C GLY A 10 2.07 -26.42 10.57
N ALA A 11 1.03 -25.99 11.25
CA ALA A 11 -0.35 -25.79 10.78
C ALA A 11 -0.98 -24.71 11.66
N PRO A 12 -0.71 -23.43 11.43
CA PRO A 12 -1.10 -22.40 12.37
C PRO A 12 -2.56 -22.04 12.17
N THR A 13 -3.36 -22.45 13.12
CA THR A 13 -4.66 -21.83 13.39
C THR A 13 -4.48 -20.56 14.22
N LYS A 14 -3.28 -20.26 14.72
CA LYS A 14 -2.99 -19.10 15.58
C LYS A 14 -1.54 -18.68 15.43
N MET A 15 -1.29 -17.39 15.18
CA MET A 15 0.00 -16.78 15.46
C MET A 15 0.09 -16.54 16.97
N GLN A 16 1.08 -17.12 17.63
CA GLN A 16 1.34 -16.90 19.05
C GLN A 16 2.60 -16.07 19.21
N ASP A 17 2.58 -15.13 20.15
CA ASP A 17 3.77 -14.38 20.54
C ASP A 17 4.89 -15.36 20.88
N GLY A 18 6.06 -15.07 20.29
CA GLY A 18 7.21 -15.96 20.38
C GLY A 18 8.32 -15.40 21.25
N GLU A 19 9.53 -15.77 20.90
CA GLU A 19 10.72 -15.40 21.62
C GLU A 19 11.20 -13.99 21.22
N PHE A 20 11.63 -13.18 22.20
CA PHE A 20 12.29 -11.91 21.94
C PHE A 20 13.60 -12.12 21.21
N ILE A 21 13.91 -11.18 20.31
CA ILE A 21 15.10 -11.19 19.46
C ILE A 21 16.17 -10.33 20.13
N LEU A 22 17.23 -10.94 20.59
CA LEU A 22 18.38 -10.32 21.27
C LEU A 22 19.65 -11.11 20.97
N PRO A 23 20.87 -10.51 20.99
CA PRO A 23 21.17 -9.08 20.94
C PRO A 23 21.25 -8.54 19.49
N ARG A 24 20.98 -7.26 19.30
CA ARG A 24 21.11 -6.55 18.01
C ARG A 24 21.82 -5.22 18.21
N THR A 25 22.46 -4.70 17.17
CA THR A 25 23.15 -3.41 17.19
C THR A 25 22.24 -2.28 16.78
N SER A 26 21.43 -2.51 15.73
CA SER A 26 20.44 -1.55 15.29
C SER A 26 19.23 -2.25 14.70
N THR A 27 18.11 -1.52 14.71
CA THR A 27 16.85 -1.93 14.09
C THR A 27 16.25 -0.73 13.39
N THR A 28 15.89 -0.89 12.14
CA THR A 28 15.05 0.05 11.39
C THR A 28 13.72 -0.64 11.12
N TRP A 29 12.62 0.05 11.37
CA TRP A 29 11.25 -0.39 11.13
C TRP A 29 10.50 0.70 10.40
N ILE A 30 9.91 0.37 9.24
CA ILE A 30 9.25 1.33 8.36
C ILE A 30 7.85 0.82 8.05
N GLU A 31 6.84 1.53 8.53
CA GLU A 31 5.44 1.29 8.15
C GLU A 31 5.03 2.21 7.00
N ARG A 32 4.31 1.69 6.00
CA ARG A 32 3.87 2.46 4.82
C ARG A 32 2.36 2.36 4.61
N TYR A 33 1.80 3.38 3.98
CA TYR A 33 0.36 3.47 3.79
C TYR A 33 -0.17 2.58 2.67
N ARG A 34 0.51 2.54 1.52
CA ARG A 34 0.10 1.80 0.32
C ARG A 34 1.09 0.73 -0.08
N ASP A 35 2.33 1.02 0.11
CA ASP A 35 3.40 0.08 -0.17
C ASP A 35 3.69 -0.77 1.06
N ALA A 36 4.34 -1.90 0.84
CA ALA A 36 4.79 -2.72 1.95
C ALA A 36 5.79 -1.97 2.82
N GLY A 37 5.60 -2.05 4.12
CA GLY A 37 6.60 -1.67 5.09
C GLY A 37 7.84 -2.55 4.97
N GLU A 38 8.93 -2.15 5.63
CA GLU A 38 10.17 -2.91 5.62
C GLU A 38 10.91 -2.80 6.96
N PHE A 39 11.75 -3.78 7.24
CA PHE A 39 12.64 -3.71 8.40
C PHE A 39 14.06 -4.10 8.02
N THR A 40 14.99 -3.59 8.82
CA THR A 40 16.40 -3.99 8.80
C THR A 40 16.86 -4.19 10.22
N VAL A 41 17.45 -5.35 10.52
CA VAL A 41 18.10 -5.64 11.80
C VAL A 41 19.56 -5.92 11.53
N VAL A 42 20.43 -5.24 12.27
CA VAL A 42 21.89 -5.42 12.19
C VAL A 42 22.43 -5.93 13.51
N GLY A 43 23.39 -6.82 13.46
CA GLY A 43 24.10 -7.30 14.65
C GLY A 43 25.35 -8.06 14.29
N SER A 44 26.03 -8.61 15.31
CA SER A 44 27.15 -9.51 15.10
C SER A 44 26.71 -10.82 14.44
N ALA A 45 27.48 -11.32 13.47
CA ALA A 45 27.20 -12.61 12.85
C ALA A 45 27.26 -13.77 13.85
N TYR A 46 27.93 -13.59 14.98
CA TYR A 46 28.09 -14.58 16.05
C TYR A 46 27.02 -14.48 17.15
N SER A 47 26.16 -13.46 17.10
CA SER A 47 25.12 -13.20 18.12
C SER A 47 23.98 -14.23 18.15
N GLY A 48 23.90 -15.13 17.17
CA GLY A 48 22.78 -16.06 17.03
C GLY A 48 21.54 -15.49 16.35
N LEU A 49 21.56 -14.22 15.90
CA LEU A 49 20.44 -13.57 15.18
C LEU A 49 19.92 -14.39 14.01
N ARG A 50 20.84 -15.03 13.25
CA ARG A 50 20.45 -15.89 12.13
C ARG A 50 19.51 -17.02 12.53
N SER A 51 19.73 -17.63 13.69
CA SER A 51 18.87 -18.71 14.21
C SER A 51 17.60 -18.19 14.85
N GLN A 52 17.64 -17.00 15.43
CA GLN A 52 16.47 -16.34 16.01
C GLN A 52 15.51 -15.81 14.93
N MET A 53 16.04 -15.40 13.77
CA MET A 53 15.29 -14.82 12.66
C MET A 53 15.50 -15.62 11.37
N PRO A 54 15.09 -16.90 11.27
CA PRO A 54 15.23 -17.68 10.05
C PRO A 54 14.39 -17.08 8.91
N ILE A 55 14.87 -17.24 7.67
CA ILE A 55 14.13 -16.78 6.47
C ILE A 55 12.73 -17.41 6.46
N GLY A 56 11.73 -16.61 6.12
CA GLY A 56 10.32 -17.00 6.13
C GLY A 56 9.64 -16.92 7.51
N SER A 57 10.37 -16.57 8.58
CA SER A 57 9.75 -16.33 9.88
C SER A 57 9.06 -14.96 9.94
N PHE A 58 8.03 -14.88 10.76
CA PHE A 58 7.28 -13.63 11.00
C PHE A 58 7.79 -12.94 12.24
N ILE A 59 7.95 -11.64 12.16
CA ILE A 59 8.36 -10.79 13.26
C ILE A 59 7.41 -9.60 13.44
N SER A 60 7.37 -9.08 14.64
CA SER A 60 6.70 -7.83 15.00
C SER A 60 7.44 -7.19 16.17
N HIS A 61 7.01 -6.04 16.63
CA HIS A 61 7.45 -5.48 17.89
C HIS A 61 6.27 -5.10 18.79
N THR A 62 6.55 -4.83 20.06
CA THR A 62 5.52 -4.65 21.10
C THR A 62 4.55 -3.51 20.82
N ASP A 63 5.03 -2.46 20.16
CA ASP A 63 4.28 -1.22 19.97
C ASP A 63 3.45 -1.19 18.68
N THR A 64 3.57 -2.21 17.80
CA THR A 64 2.82 -2.29 16.54
C THR A 64 1.94 -3.52 16.43
N ASP A 65 0.93 -3.44 15.56
CA ASP A 65 0.15 -4.59 15.09
C ASP A 65 0.69 -5.17 13.79
N GLU A 66 1.62 -4.49 13.13
CA GLU A 66 2.13 -4.91 11.85
C GLU A 66 3.01 -6.15 11.97
N ILE A 67 2.92 -7.02 10.97
CA ILE A 67 3.72 -8.23 10.87
C ILE A 67 4.59 -8.14 9.64
N MET A 68 5.87 -8.42 9.80
CA MET A 68 6.81 -8.49 8.70
C MET A 68 7.43 -9.88 8.58
N MET A 69 7.83 -10.25 7.36
CA MET A 69 8.46 -11.53 7.07
C MET A 69 9.94 -11.36 6.81
N VAL A 70 10.75 -12.21 7.39
CA VAL A 70 12.21 -12.26 7.13
C VAL A 70 12.43 -12.83 5.72
N GLU A 71 13.07 -12.04 4.84
CA GLU A 71 13.32 -12.43 3.46
C GLU A 71 14.80 -12.64 3.14
N THR A 72 15.71 -11.89 3.81
CA THR A 72 17.13 -11.90 3.43
C THR A 72 18.04 -11.92 4.64
N HIS A 73 19.10 -12.69 4.55
CA HIS A 73 20.26 -12.62 5.42
C HIS A 73 21.48 -12.24 4.60
N GLN A 74 22.20 -11.21 5.00
CA GLN A 74 23.47 -10.82 4.41
C GLN A 74 24.54 -10.78 5.51
N ILE A 75 25.64 -11.50 5.32
CA ILE A 75 26.80 -11.43 6.21
C ILE A 75 27.91 -10.71 5.45
N LYS A 76 28.47 -9.68 6.07
CA LYS A 76 29.65 -8.97 5.58
C LYS A 76 30.81 -9.26 6.53
N ASP A 77 31.91 -9.73 5.96
CA ASP A 77 33.17 -9.98 6.64
C ASP A 77 34.27 -9.25 5.85
N ASP A 78 34.91 -8.28 6.46
CA ASP A 78 36.02 -7.51 5.88
C ASP A 78 37.41 -8.09 6.31
N GLY A 79 37.40 -9.15 7.10
CA GLY A 79 38.60 -9.79 7.62
C GLY A 79 39.36 -8.99 8.68
N VAL A 80 38.83 -7.84 9.10
CA VAL A 80 39.46 -6.91 10.06
C VAL A 80 38.58 -6.70 11.29
N SER A 81 37.31 -6.42 11.08
CA SER A 81 36.31 -6.24 12.14
C SER A 81 35.47 -7.49 12.38
N GLU A 82 34.69 -7.49 13.46
CA GLU A 82 33.76 -8.59 13.71
C GLU A 82 32.74 -8.65 12.57
N PRO A 83 32.52 -9.84 11.94
CA PRO A 83 31.56 -9.97 10.87
C PRO A 83 30.14 -9.53 11.31
N ALA A 84 29.52 -8.68 10.51
CA ALA A 84 28.16 -8.18 10.74
C ALA A 84 27.14 -8.97 9.92
N ILE A 85 25.98 -9.27 10.53
CA ILE A 85 24.81 -9.78 9.84
C ILE A 85 23.77 -8.69 9.71
N THR A 86 23.24 -8.57 8.50
CA THR A 86 22.08 -7.72 8.19
C THR A 86 20.92 -8.62 7.78
N ILE A 87 19.80 -8.48 8.46
CA ILE A 87 18.57 -9.24 8.22
C ILE A 87 17.51 -8.26 7.78
N THR A 88 16.87 -8.52 6.63
CA THR A 88 15.84 -7.65 6.08
C THR A 88 14.59 -8.43 5.70
N GLY A 89 13.49 -7.70 5.61
CA GLY A 89 12.23 -8.22 5.12
C GLY A 89 11.18 -7.12 5.00
N ARG A 90 9.97 -7.53 4.59
CA ARG A 90 8.88 -6.61 4.30
C ARG A 90 7.61 -7.01 5.04
N SER A 91 6.66 -6.09 5.13
CA SER A 91 5.29 -6.38 5.58
C SER A 91 4.71 -7.54 4.78
N ILE A 92 4.08 -8.46 5.48
CA ILE A 92 3.67 -9.77 4.94
C ILE A 92 2.71 -9.68 3.75
N GLU A 93 1.97 -8.57 3.58
CA GLU A 93 1.09 -8.39 2.42
C GLU A 93 1.85 -8.46 1.10
N ALA A 94 3.07 -7.89 1.01
CA ALA A 94 3.84 -7.94 -0.23
C ALA A 94 4.27 -9.37 -0.59
N PRO A 95 5.08 -10.08 0.20
CA PRO A 95 5.50 -11.43 -0.15
C PRO A 95 4.32 -12.40 -0.26
N LEU A 96 3.23 -12.17 0.47
CA LEU A 96 2.03 -12.98 0.39
C LEU A 96 1.31 -12.80 -0.95
N LEU A 97 1.05 -11.54 -1.36
CA LEU A 97 0.29 -11.21 -2.57
C LEU A 97 1.13 -11.30 -3.84
N GLU A 98 2.44 -11.02 -3.78
CA GLU A 98 3.36 -11.19 -4.91
C GLU A 98 3.49 -12.66 -5.35
N ASN A 99 3.39 -13.57 -4.39
CA ASN A 99 3.46 -15.00 -4.64
C ASN A 99 2.13 -15.64 -5.06
N ARG A 100 1.07 -14.85 -5.27
CA ARG A 100 -0.21 -15.28 -5.80
C ARG A 100 -0.44 -14.66 -7.17
N ILE A 101 -1.00 -15.45 -8.08
CA ILE A 101 -1.26 -15.04 -9.47
C ILE A 101 -2.77 -14.93 -9.64
N VAL A 102 -3.20 -13.87 -10.33
CA VAL A 102 -4.60 -13.71 -10.71
C VAL A 102 -5.05 -14.88 -11.58
N GLY A 103 -6.09 -15.55 -11.16
CA GLY A 103 -6.68 -16.67 -11.87
C GLY A 103 -8.19 -16.51 -12.01
N ASN A 104 -8.80 -17.35 -12.83
CA ASN A 104 -10.24 -17.37 -13.05
C ASN A 104 -10.90 -18.49 -12.24
N ASP A 105 -12.17 -18.29 -11.84
CA ASP A 105 -13.00 -19.27 -11.12
C ASP A 105 -13.46 -20.45 -11.99
N MET A 106 -13.17 -20.42 -13.28
CA MET A 106 -13.61 -21.49 -14.18
C MET A 106 -12.72 -22.72 -14.07
N PRO A 107 -13.31 -23.92 -14.04
CA PRO A 107 -12.55 -25.15 -14.13
C PRO A 107 -11.72 -25.12 -15.41
N TYR A 108 -10.42 -25.38 -15.25
CA TYR A 108 -9.51 -25.52 -16.38
C TYR A 108 -9.83 -26.82 -17.12
N ASN A 109 -10.76 -26.73 -18.03
CA ASN A 109 -11.00 -27.79 -19.02
C ASN A 109 -11.04 -27.13 -20.40
N PRO A 110 -9.86 -26.74 -20.94
CA PRO A 110 -9.83 -26.19 -22.30
C PRO A 110 -10.26 -27.28 -23.26
N THR A 111 -11.43 -27.15 -23.82
CA THR A 111 -11.72 -27.70 -25.13
C THR A 111 -10.82 -26.95 -26.10
N ASP A 112 -10.14 -27.67 -26.97
CA ASP A 112 -9.23 -27.09 -27.96
C ASP A 112 -9.87 -25.91 -28.68
N GLY A 113 -9.31 -24.72 -28.48
CA GLY A 113 -9.72 -23.48 -29.12
C GLY A 113 -10.46 -22.43 -28.24
N ASP A 114 -10.76 -22.75 -27.00
CA ASP A 114 -11.38 -21.76 -26.10
C ASP A 114 -10.34 -20.78 -25.54
N GLU A 115 -10.64 -19.49 -25.66
CA GLU A 115 -9.84 -18.45 -25.01
C GLU A 115 -10.00 -18.54 -23.47
N ILE A 116 -8.89 -18.49 -22.75
CA ILE A 116 -8.92 -18.40 -21.30
C ILE A 116 -9.52 -17.04 -20.92
N PRO A 117 -10.68 -16.99 -20.26
CA PRO A 117 -11.33 -15.72 -19.94
C PRO A 117 -10.51 -14.92 -18.94
N ASP A 118 -10.58 -13.60 -19.02
CA ASP A 118 -10.00 -12.71 -18.04
C ASP A 118 -10.73 -12.79 -16.69
N TYR A 119 -9.99 -12.53 -15.61
CA TYR A 119 -10.61 -12.38 -14.30
C TYR A 119 -11.34 -11.04 -14.21
N VAL A 120 -12.63 -11.09 -13.94
CA VAL A 120 -13.50 -9.90 -13.94
C VAL A 120 -14.22 -9.75 -12.61
N ILE A 121 -14.09 -8.57 -12.02
CA ILE A 121 -14.87 -8.15 -10.85
C ILE A 121 -16.00 -7.26 -11.33
N ASN A 122 -17.25 -7.70 -11.13
CA ASN A 122 -18.42 -7.01 -11.65
C ASN A 122 -19.11 -6.15 -10.58
N ASN A 123 -19.40 -4.90 -10.92
CA ASN A 123 -20.31 -4.01 -10.19
C ASN A 123 -19.98 -3.81 -8.70
N TRP A 124 -18.70 -3.62 -8.39
CA TRP A 124 -18.22 -3.33 -7.05
C TRP A 124 -17.45 -2.01 -7.01
N ASN A 125 -17.45 -1.32 -5.85
CA ASN A 125 -16.59 -0.17 -5.62
C ASN A 125 -15.15 -0.60 -5.37
N THR A 126 -14.22 0.34 -5.33
CA THR A 126 -12.78 0.11 -5.19
C THR A 126 -12.42 -0.69 -3.93
N TRP A 127 -13.07 -0.40 -2.80
CA TRP A 127 -12.85 -1.12 -1.53
C TRP A 127 -13.18 -2.60 -1.66
N ASP A 128 -14.36 -2.87 -2.18
CA ASP A 128 -14.85 -4.25 -2.34
C ASP A 128 -14.10 -4.97 -3.45
N GLN A 129 -13.65 -4.28 -4.51
CA GLN A 129 -12.85 -4.87 -5.57
C GLN A 129 -11.51 -5.39 -5.02
N ALA A 130 -10.79 -4.58 -4.24
CA ALA A 130 -9.53 -4.99 -3.60
C ALA A 130 -9.77 -6.16 -2.62
N LYS A 131 -10.82 -6.06 -1.80
CA LYS A 131 -11.20 -7.12 -0.86
C LYS A 131 -11.49 -8.43 -1.57
N ILE A 132 -12.37 -8.42 -2.57
CA ILE A 132 -12.77 -9.61 -3.34
C ILE A 132 -11.57 -10.25 -4.04
N LEU A 133 -10.69 -9.42 -4.62
CA LEU A 133 -9.48 -9.94 -5.27
C LEU A 133 -8.61 -10.72 -4.29
N ILE A 134 -8.37 -10.17 -3.10
CA ILE A 134 -7.58 -10.84 -2.08
C ILE A 134 -8.31 -12.07 -1.50
N GLU A 135 -9.60 -11.94 -1.18
CA GLU A 135 -10.38 -13.05 -0.61
C GLU A 135 -10.42 -14.26 -1.53
N ASN A 136 -10.68 -14.06 -2.83
CA ASN A 136 -10.81 -15.15 -3.78
C ASN A 136 -9.48 -15.88 -4.06
N HIS A 137 -8.34 -15.21 -3.85
CA HIS A 137 -7.03 -15.78 -4.17
C HIS A 137 -6.23 -16.25 -2.95
N ILE A 138 -6.62 -15.82 -1.74
CA ILE A 138 -5.85 -16.12 -0.52
C ILE A 138 -6.69 -16.78 0.56
N VAL A 139 -7.85 -16.19 0.89
CA VAL A 139 -8.63 -16.61 2.06
C VAL A 139 -9.46 -17.86 1.75
N ALA A 140 -10.21 -17.81 0.67
CA ALA A 140 -11.06 -18.89 0.21
C ALA A 140 -10.83 -19.05 -1.28
N SER A 141 -9.67 -19.61 -1.65
CA SER A 141 -9.37 -19.82 -3.05
C SER A 141 -10.51 -20.58 -3.70
N LYS A 142 -11.27 -19.89 -4.53
CA LYS A 142 -12.32 -20.47 -5.38
C LYS A 142 -11.76 -20.91 -6.72
N ILE A 143 -10.47 -20.72 -6.91
CA ILE A 143 -9.78 -21.10 -8.13
C ILE A 143 -9.55 -22.58 -8.07
N GLU A 144 -10.29 -23.30 -8.86
CA GLU A 144 -10.07 -24.72 -9.10
C GLU A 144 -8.65 -24.89 -9.63
N HIS A 145 -7.85 -25.76 -9.04
CA HIS A 145 -6.43 -25.93 -9.33
C HIS A 145 -5.46 -24.85 -8.82
N ASP A 146 -5.86 -24.00 -7.87
CA ASP A 146 -4.87 -23.21 -7.14
C ASP A 146 -4.01 -24.14 -6.27
N TRP A 147 -2.85 -24.49 -6.78
CA TRP A 147 -1.87 -25.35 -6.14
C TRP A 147 -1.33 -24.81 -4.79
N ARG A 148 -1.58 -23.54 -4.47
CA ARG A 148 -1.09 -22.89 -3.25
C ARG A 148 -2.02 -23.03 -2.07
N SER A 149 -3.22 -23.50 -2.28
CA SER A 149 -4.30 -23.62 -1.29
C SER A 149 -4.64 -22.33 -0.53
N ALA A 150 -5.82 -22.29 0.04
CA ALA A 150 -6.29 -21.19 0.87
C ALA A 150 -5.50 -21.08 2.19
N ILE A 151 -5.37 -19.87 2.72
CA ILE A 151 -4.76 -19.61 4.02
C ILE A 151 -5.89 -19.30 5.02
N PRO A 152 -6.34 -20.28 5.81
CA PRO A 152 -7.58 -20.17 6.59
C PRO A 152 -7.50 -19.22 7.78
N TYR A 153 -6.29 -18.81 8.20
CA TYR A 153 -6.08 -17.90 9.33
C TYR A 153 -5.86 -16.43 8.89
N ILE A 154 -6.08 -16.11 7.61
CA ILE A 154 -6.08 -14.74 7.10
C ILE A 154 -7.51 -14.31 6.82
N ARG A 155 -7.85 -13.12 7.26
CA ARG A 155 -9.10 -12.43 6.93
C ARG A 155 -8.80 -11.14 6.20
N VAL A 156 -9.74 -10.70 5.38
CA VAL A 156 -9.69 -9.37 4.75
C VAL A 156 -10.86 -8.55 5.28
N THR A 157 -10.59 -7.34 5.72
CA THR A 157 -11.63 -6.43 6.19
C THR A 157 -11.37 -5.01 5.68
N THR A 158 -12.40 -4.21 5.68
CA THR A 158 -12.36 -2.80 5.34
C THR A 158 -12.63 -1.95 6.58
N ALA A 159 -12.10 -0.73 6.62
CA ALA A 159 -12.28 0.18 7.74
C ALA A 159 -13.76 0.54 8.01
N ILE A 160 -14.57 0.46 6.97
CA ILE A 160 -15.99 0.81 7.03
C ILE A 160 -16.80 -0.50 7.05
N THR A 161 -17.62 -0.65 8.07
CA THR A 161 -18.61 -1.74 8.15
C THR A 161 -19.88 -1.33 7.41
N GLY A 162 -20.34 -2.16 6.47
CA GLY A 162 -21.53 -1.89 5.68
C GLY A 162 -21.22 -1.51 4.23
N SER A 163 -22.09 -0.70 3.61
CA SER A 163 -21.89 -0.28 2.21
C SER A 163 -20.73 0.69 2.11
N GLN A 164 -19.71 0.32 1.35
CA GLN A 164 -18.54 1.16 1.12
C GLN A 164 -18.89 2.32 0.19
N PRO A 165 -18.28 3.51 0.39
CA PRO A 165 -18.45 4.62 -0.53
C PRO A 165 -17.78 4.34 -1.87
N GLY A 166 -18.27 5.00 -2.91
CA GLY A 166 -17.67 4.96 -4.25
C GLY A 166 -18.61 4.39 -5.30
N THR A 167 -18.27 4.64 -6.56
CA THR A 167 -19.02 4.18 -7.72
C THR A 167 -18.75 2.69 -7.93
N LYS A 168 -19.80 1.94 -8.20
CA LYS A 168 -19.68 0.52 -8.55
C LYS A 168 -19.35 0.39 -10.03
N GLU A 169 -18.27 -0.28 -10.31
CA GLU A 169 -17.74 -0.43 -11.67
C GLU A 169 -17.35 -1.89 -11.94
N LYS A 170 -17.37 -2.25 -13.22
CA LYS A 170 -16.79 -3.50 -13.71
C LYS A 170 -15.29 -3.30 -13.94
N ARG A 171 -14.46 -4.21 -13.44
CA ARG A 171 -13.02 -4.17 -13.64
C ARG A 171 -12.52 -5.51 -14.17
N THR A 172 -11.78 -5.46 -15.25
CA THR A 172 -10.97 -6.58 -15.73
C THR A 172 -9.60 -6.50 -15.09
N ILE A 173 -9.16 -7.59 -14.47
CA ILE A 173 -7.91 -7.68 -13.74
C ILE A 173 -6.88 -8.35 -14.64
N ALA A 174 -5.72 -7.71 -14.79
CA ALA A 174 -4.64 -8.24 -15.59
C ALA A 174 -4.05 -9.52 -14.96
N ARG A 175 -3.59 -10.43 -15.80
CA ARG A 175 -2.89 -11.63 -15.34
C ARG A 175 -1.53 -11.25 -14.78
N GLY A 176 -1.17 -11.79 -13.65
CA GLY A 176 0.09 -11.50 -12.98
C GLY A 176 -0.02 -11.56 -11.45
N PRO A 177 1.00 -11.10 -10.73
CA PRO A 177 0.97 -11.05 -9.28
C PRO A 177 -0.18 -10.18 -8.76
N ILE A 178 -0.90 -10.68 -7.75
CA ILE A 178 -2.06 -9.99 -7.18
C ILE A 178 -1.66 -8.66 -6.54
N TYR A 179 -0.48 -8.58 -5.95
CA TYR A 179 -0.01 -7.37 -5.26
C TYR A 179 -0.09 -6.13 -6.16
N ALA A 180 0.44 -6.23 -7.38
CA ALA A 180 0.44 -5.11 -8.33
C ALA A 180 -0.98 -4.65 -8.70
N GLU A 181 -1.92 -5.60 -8.83
CA GLU A 181 -3.31 -5.27 -9.15
C GLU A 181 -4.06 -4.68 -7.94
N VAL A 182 -3.79 -5.19 -6.72
CA VAL A 182 -4.34 -4.61 -5.49
C VAL A 182 -3.87 -3.17 -5.33
N VAL A 183 -2.57 -2.88 -5.47
CA VAL A 183 -2.02 -1.52 -5.39
C VAL A 183 -2.67 -0.60 -6.43
N LYS A 184 -2.84 -1.04 -7.67
CA LYS A 184 -3.53 -0.26 -8.72
C LYS A 184 -4.99 0.06 -8.34
N ILE A 185 -5.70 -0.90 -7.76
CA ILE A 185 -7.07 -0.69 -7.30
C ILE A 185 -7.09 0.34 -6.16
N LEU A 186 -6.23 0.17 -5.16
CA LEU A 186 -6.16 1.06 -4.00
C LEU A 186 -5.77 2.49 -4.37
N ASP A 187 -4.92 2.67 -5.39
CA ASP A 187 -4.50 4.00 -5.87
C ASP A 187 -5.64 4.85 -6.42
N VAL A 188 -6.71 4.24 -6.91
CA VAL A 188 -7.85 4.98 -7.49
C VAL A 188 -8.54 5.86 -6.43
N ASP A 189 -8.81 5.29 -5.26
CA ASP A 189 -9.50 5.98 -4.15
C ASP A 189 -8.55 6.35 -3.00
N LYS A 190 -7.23 6.32 -3.27
CA LYS A 190 -6.19 6.66 -2.30
C LYS A 190 -6.29 5.87 -0.99
N LEU A 191 -6.58 4.58 -1.12
CA LEU A 191 -6.70 3.65 0.00
C LEU A 191 -5.33 3.07 0.38
N GLY A 192 -5.20 2.71 1.65
CA GLY A 192 -4.05 1.98 2.19
C GLY A 192 -4.38 0.53 2.48
N ILE A 193 -3.34 -0.27 2.59
CA ILE A 193 -3.40 -1.66 3.01
C ILE A 193 -2.44 -1.87 4.19
N LYS A 194 -2.87 -2.63 5.19
CA LYS A 194 -2.08 -2.92 6.38
C LYS A 194 -2.42 -4.30 6.87
N ILE A 195 -1.44 -5.07 7.30
CA ILE A 195 -1.68 -6.33 7.98
C ILE A 195 -1.58 -6.16 9.48
N LYS A 196 -2.59 -6.66 10.18
CA LYS A 196 -2.67 -6.63 11.63
C LYS A 196 -2.58 -8.02 12.22
N ARG A 197 -1.71 -8.19 13.22
CA ARG A 197 -1.65 -9.41 14.01
C ARG A 197 -2.94 -9.60 14.83
N PRO A 198 -3.29 -10.84 15.18
CA PRO A 198 -4.39 -11.09 16.09
C PRO A 198 -4.10 -10.48 17.47
N ARG A 199 -5.09 -9.81 18.04
CA ARG A 199 -5.08 -9.31 19.44
C ARG A 199 -6.18 -9.98 20.23
N ASP A 200 -6.00 -10.08 21.56
CA ASP A 200 -7.02 -10.38 22.57
C ASP A 200 -8.17 -11.31 22.14
N GLY A 201 -7.87 -12.59 22.00
CA GLY A 201 -8.88 -13.60 21.69
C GLY A 201 -9.22 -13.76 20.19
N MET A 202 -8.68 -12.92 19.31
CA MET A 202 -8.71 -13.13 17.86
C MET A 202 -7.69 -14.20 17.47
N THR A 203 -8.01 -14.98 16.45
CA THR A 203 -7.14 -16.06 15.96
C THR A 203 -6.54 -15.77 14.61
N ASP A 204 -7.10 -14.80 13.90
CA ASP A 204 -6.81 -14.58 12.50
C ASP A 204 -6.02 -13.28 12.30
N THR A 205 -5.01 -13.36 11.46
CA THR A 205 -4.31 -12.20 10.91
C THR A 205 -5.24 -11.48 9.95
N THR A 206 -5.32 -10.17 10.07
CA THR A 206 -6.27 -9.38 9.28
C THR A 206 -5.55 -8.48 8.28
N ILE A 207 -5.84 -8.66 6.99
CA ILE A 207 -5.54 -7.67 5.95
C ILE A 207 -6.61 -6.59 6.03
N TYR A 208 -6.18 -5.36 6.29
CA TYR A 208 -7.05 -4.24 6.58
C TYR A 208 -6.91 -3.15 5.52
N ILE A 209 -7.99 -2.91 4.76
CA ILE A 209 -8.06 -1.84 3.76
C ILE A 209 -8.67 -0.61 4.42
N HIS A 210 -7.98 0.53 4.36
CA HIS A 210 -8.38 1.74 5.07
C HIS A 210 -8.00 3.02 4.32
N ARG A 211 -8.57 4.14 4.74
CA ARG A 211 -8.25 5.49 4.23
C ARG A 211 -7.43 6.32 5.21
N GLY A 212 -7.29 5.88 6.44
CA GLY A 212 -6.82 6.70 7.55
C GLY A 212 -7.92 7.63 8.09
N ASN A 213 -7.62 8.39 9.12
CA ASN A 213 -8.54 9.31 9.74
C ASN A 213 -8.11 10.76 9.50
N ASP A 214 -9.06 11.69 9.43
CA ASP A 214 -8.73 13.12 9.43
C ASP A 214 -8.45 13.60 10.86
N ARG A 215 -7.19 13.83 11.13
CA ARG A 215 -6.67 14.38 12.39
C ARG A 215 -6.07 15.77 12.22
N SER A 216 -6.29 16.42 11.08
CA SER A 216 -5.70 17.71 10.75
C SER A 216 -6.00 18.82 11.75
N ARG A 217 -7.11 18.68 12.51
CA ARG A 217 -7.49 19.63 13.55
C ARG A 217 -6.80 19.41 14.90
N THR A 218 -6.30 18.21 15.15
CA THR A 218 -5.75 17.81 16.45
C THR A 218 -4.27 17.50 16.40
N VAL A 219 -3.75 17.13 15.24
CA VAL A 219 -2.35 16.77 15.01
C VAL A 219 -1.72 17.77 14.05
N VAL A 220 -0.84 18.61 14.59
CA VAL A 220 -0.13 19.66 13.84
C VAL A 220 1.36 19.46 14.03
N PHE A 221 2.07 19.21 12.95
CA PHE A 221 3.53 19.23 12.91
C PHE A 221 4.01 20.65 12.61
N SER A 222 4.85 21.23 13.45
CA SER A 222 5.30 22.60 13.30
C SER A 222 6.80 22.75 13.53
N MET A 223 7.45 23.51 12.65
CA MET A 223 8.84 23.93 12.87
C MET A 223 8.96 24.90 14.06
N ALA A 224 7.96 25.77 14.26
CA ALA A 224 7.96 26.75 15.34
C ALA A 224 7.87 26.09 16.74
N SER A 225 7.15 24.97 16.87
CA SER A 225 7.11 24.16 18.09
C SER A 225 8.32 23.26 18.26
N GLY A 226 9.13 23.13 17.22
CA GLY A 226 10.29 22.22 17.19
C GLY A 226 9.92 20.75 17.07
N ASP A 227 8.69 20.44 16.63
CA ASP A 227 8.26 19.05 16.37
C ASP A 227 8.89 18.50 15.10
N ILE A 228 9.26 19.39 14.19
CA ILE A 228 9.92 19.11 12.94
C ILE A 228 11.32 19.72 12.98
N VAL A 229 12.33 18.89 12.75
CA VAL A 229 13.71 19.32 12.48
C VAL A 229 14.12 18.84 11.09
N ASN A 230 14.94 19.61 10.39
CA ASN A 230 15.42 19.29 9.04
C ASN A 230 14.28 18.99 8.05
N ALA A 231 13.25 19.82 8.03
CA ALA A 231 12.19 19.71 7.04
C ALA A 231 12.73 20.06 5.65
N ASP A 232 12.72 19.10 4.75
CA ASP A 232 13.01 19.35 3.33
C ASP A 232 11.68 19.49 2.59
N TYR A 233 11.48 20.62 1.94
CA TYR A 233 10.24 21.00 1.27
C TYR A 233 10.47 21.12 -0.22
N LEU A 234 10.04 20.13 -0.97
CA LEU A 234 10.09 20.15 -2.43
C LEU A 234 8.68 20.14 -3.01
N TRP A 235 8.24 21.25 -3.58
CA TRP A 235 7.03 21.29 -4.39
C TRP A 235 7.40 21.34 -5.88
N SER A 236 6.88 20.40 -6.66
CA SER A 236 7.12 20.35 -8.09
C SER A 236 5.87 19.89 -8.84
N ASN A 237 5.39 20.74 -9.71
CA ASN A 237 4.30 20.41 -10.64
C ASN A 237 4.81 19.97 -12.03
N ARG A 238 6.12 19.77 -12.19
CA ARG A 238 6.76 19.51 -13.49
C ARG A 238 6.21 18.26 -14.18
N LYS A 239 5.90 17.23 -13.42
CA LYS A 239 5.37 15.94 -13.90
C LYS A 239 3.85 15.81 -13.74
N ALA A 240 3.20 16.75 -13.07
CA ALA A 240 1.78 16.70 -12.82
C ALA A 240 0.97 16.71 -14.11
N LYS A 241 -0.03 15.85 -14.16
CA LYS A 241 -1.01 15.75 -15.22
C LYS A 241 -2.41 15.71 -14.62
N ASN A 242 -3.34 16.44 -15.22
CA ASN A 242 -4.72 16.52 -14.71
C ASN A 242 -5.78 16.18 -15.76
N VAL A 243 -5.36 15.91 -16.98
CA VAL A 243 -6.24 15.46 -18.06
C VAL A 243 -5.60 14.30 -18.78
N ALA A 244 -6.34 13.21 -18.97
CA ALA A 244 -5.91 12.08 -19.77
C ALA A 244 -6.72 11.99 -21.06
N LEU A 245 -6.04 11.95 -22.20
CA LEU A 245 -6.62 11.51 -23.46
C LEU A 245 -6.37 10.02 -23.62
N VAL A 246 -7.39 9.24 -23.39
CA VAL A 246 -7.36 7.78 -23.51
C VAL A 246 -7.79 7.39 -24.91
N VAL A 247 -6.95 6.70 -25.66
CA VAL A 247 -7.20 6.35 -27.06
C VAL A 247 -7.12 4.84 -27.23
N GLY A 248 -8.19 4.26 -27.72
CA GLY A 248 -8.28 2.89 -28.17
C GLY A 248 -8.20 2.77 -29.70
N LYS A 249 -8.44 1.58 -30.23
CA LYS A 249 -8.53 1.33 -31.68
C LYS A 249 -9.67 2.09 -32.33
N TRP A 250 -10.83 2.13 -31.68
CA TRP A 250 -12.08 2.67 -32.22
C TRP A 250 -12.56 3.93 -31.51
N LEU A 251 -12.29 4.05 -30.23
CA LEU A 251 -12.83 5.09 -29.36
C LEU A 251 -11.73 5.94 -28.71
N ARG A 252 -12.09 7.14 -28.35
CA ARG A 252 -11.27 8.00 -27.50
C ARG A 252 -12.14 8.58 -26.38
N VAL A 253 -11.56 8.69 -25.20
CA VAL A 253 -12.21 9.26 -24.01
C VAL A 253 -11.28 10.31 -23.40
N VAL A 254 -11.85 11.45 -23.03
CA VAL A 254 -11.14 12.46 -22.24
C VAL A 254 -11.56 12.32 -20.79
N VAL A 255 -10.61 12.04 -19.93
CA VAL A 255 -10.79 12.00 -18.47
C VAL A 255 -10.23 13.30 -17.91
N ASP A 256 -11.11 14.17 -17.42
CA ASP A 256 -10.78 15.51 -16.92
C ASP A 256 -11.50 15.76 -15.59
N PRO A 257 -10.98 15.23 -14.48
CA PRO A 257 -11.59 15.42 -13.17
C PRO A 257 -11.40 16.84 -12.63
N SER A 258 -10.37 17.56 -13.07
CA SER A 258 -10.01 18.86 -12.51
C SER A 258 -10.68 20.05 -13.16
N LEU A 259 -11.22 19.88 -14.37
CA LEU A 259 -11.84 20.94 -15.19
C LEU A 259 -10.96 22.20 -15.39
N LYS A 260 -9.62 22.07 -15.20
CA LYS A 260 -8.65 23.17 -15.33
C LYS A 260 -8.59 23.67 -16.77
N LYS A 261 -8.25 24.94 -16.95
CA LYS A 261 -8.16 25.63 -18.26
C LYS A 261 -6.80 26.29 -18.44
N GLY A 262 -6.50 26.68 -19.67
CA GLY A 262 -5.29 27.43 -20.00
C GLY A 262 -4.01 26.65 -19.67
N LEU A 263 -3.03 27.30 -19.08
CA LEU A 263 -1.73 26.72 -18.73
C LEU A 263 -1.82 25.69 -17.58
N ASP A 264 -2.88 25.76 -16.77
CA ASP A 264 -3.09 24.79 -15.70
C ASP A 264 -3.62 23.45 -16.21
N ARG A 265 -4.14 23.40 -17.44
CA ARG A 265 -4.58 22.18 -18.09
C ARG A 265 -3.38 21.42 -18.65
N ARG A 266 -3.04 20.31 -18.01
CA ARG A 266 -1.85 19.50 -18.31
C ARG A 266 -2.27 18.11 -18.77
N GLY A 267 -2.19 17.90 -20.08
CA GLY A 267 -2.61 16.66 -20.70
C GLY A 267 -1.56 15.56 -20.66
N MET A 268 -2.02 14.33 -20.67
CA MET A 268 -1.24 13.13 -20.97
C MET A 268 -1.98 12.24 -21.97
N PHE A 269 -1.23 11.45 -22.70
CA PHE A 269 -1.74 10.42 -23.58
C PHE A 269 -1.75 9.06 -22.86
N VAL A 270 -2.81 8.29 -23.03
CA VAL A 270 -2.94 6.94 -22.47
C VAL A 270 -3.39 6.01 -23.58
N ASP A 271 -2.59 5.02 -23.91
CA ASP A 271 -2.95 3.98 -24.86
C ASP A 271 -3.91 2.97 -24.19
N ALA A 272 -5.00 2.70 -24.86
CA ALA A 272 -6.04 1.75 -24.47
C ALA A 272 -6.50 0.90 -25.67
N SER A 273 -5.63 0.73 -26.65
CA SER A 273 -5.94 -0.04 -27.85
C SER A 273 -6.31 -1.50 -27.55
N ASP A 274 -5.78 -2.05 -26.47
CA ASP A 274 -6.09 -3.40 -25.98
C ASP A 274 -7.53 -3.56 -25.45
N ILE A 275 -8.18 -2.48 -25.00
CA ILE A 275 -9.54 -2.54 -24.44
C ILE A 275 -10.58 -2.82 -25.52
N ASP A 276 -10.40 -2.26 -26.70
CA ASP A 276 -11.35 -2.39 -27.81
C ASP A 276 -10.83 -3.21 -29.00
N GLN A 277 -9.66 -3.85 -28.87
CA GLN A 277 -9.06 -4.70 -29.91
C GLN A 277 -9.93 -5.89 -30.31
N SER A 278 -10.64 -6.48 -29.36
CA SER A 278 -11.53 -7.63 -29.57
C SER A 278 -12.79 -7.28 -30.37
N GLN A 279 -13.06 -5.99 -30.60
CA GLN A 279 -14.21 -5.57 -31.39
C GLN A 279 -13.83 -5.56 -32.88
N GLU A 280 -14.49 -6.41 -33.68
CA GLU A 280 -14.31 -6.42 -35.15
C GLU A 280 -14.85 -5.15 -35.81
N THR A 281 -15.85 -4.53 -35.21
CA THR A 281 -16.52 -3.34 -35.71
C THR A 281 -16.59 -2.27 -34.64
N PHE A 282 -16.91 -1.03 -35.05
CA PHE A 282 -17.11 0.07 -34.13
C PHE A 282 -18.16 -0.26 -33.06
N PRO A 283 -17.83 -0.22 -31.76
CA PRO A 283 -18.74 -0.62 -30.69
C PRO A 283 -19.93 0.34 -30.57
N SER A 284 -21.13 -0.23 -30.43
CA SER A 284 -22.39 0.51 -30.30
C SER A 284 -23.19 0.04 -29.09
N GLY A 285 -24.19 0.82 -28.67
CA GLY A 285 -25.09 0.46 -27.56
C GLY A 285 -24.37 0.11 -26.27
N ALA A 286 -24.71 -1.03 -25.66
CA ALA A 286 -24.15 -1.49 -24.39
C ALA A 286 -22.64 -1.81 -24.48
N ALA A 287 -22.18 -2.35 -25.60
CA ALA A 287 -20.76 -2.63 -25.83
C ALA A 287 -19.92 -1.34 -25.78
N ARG A 288 -20.40 -0.26 -26.42
CA ARG A 288 -19.75 1.04 -26.36
C ARG A 288 -19.68 1.57 -24.93
N ALA A 289 -20.75 1.47 -24.16
CA ALA A 289 -20.78 1.93 -22.78
C ALA A 289 -19.74 1.19 -21.91
N THR A 290 -19.61 -0.11 -22.10
CA THR A 290 -18.60 -0.94 -21.39
C THR A 290 -17.17 -0.52 -21.75
N VAL A 291 -16.86 -0.33 -23.04
CA VAL A 291 -15.54 0.11 -23.51
C VAL A 291 -15.21 1.50 -22.95
N VAL A 292 -16.15 2.45 -23.04
CA VAL A 292 -15.96 3.81 -22.50
C VAL A 292 -15.70 3.79 -21.00
N ALA A 293 -16.43 2.96 -20.23
CA ALA A 293 -16.22 2.82 -18.79
C ALA A 293 -14.80 2.28 -18.49
N ALA A 294 -14.38 1.22 -19.18
CA ALA A 294 -13.03 0.65 -19.01
C ALA A 294 -11.92 1.65 -19.38
N MET A 295 -12.08 2.39 -20.47
CA MET A 295 -11.13 3.45 -20.87
C MET A 295 -11.10 4.59 -19.84
N THR A 296 -12.24 4.96 -19.27
CA THR A 296 -12.33 5.99 -18.22
C THR A 296 -11.58 5.55 -16.96
N ILE A 297 -11.71 4.30 -16.55
CA ILE A 297 -10.98 3.73 -15.41
C ILE A 297 -9.48 3.80 -15.67
N ARG A 298 -9.01 3.35 -16.83
CA ARG A 298 -7.59 3.41 -17.20
C ARG A 298 -7.05 4.85 -17.18
N GLY A 299 -7.84 5.82 -17.67
CA GLY A 299 -7.49 7.23 -17.61
C GLY A 299 -7.34 7.77 -16.18
N LYS A 300 -8.25 7.41 -15.28
CA LYS A 300 -8.17 7.74 -13.86
C LYS A 300 -6.94 7.13 -13.20
N GLU A 301 -6.66 5.86 -13.45
CA GLU A 301 -5.46 5.16 -12.94
C GLU A 301 -4.15 5.79 -13.44
N ALA A 302 -4.10 6.18 -14.71
CA ALA A 302 -2.94 6.84 -15.28
C ALA A 302 -2.71 8.23 -14.67
N LEU A 303 -3.77 9.01 -14.45
CA LEU A 303 -3.70 10.30 -13.77
C LEU A 303 -3.27 10.16 -12.32
N ALA A 304 -3.77 9.13 -11.62
CA ALA A 304 -3.40 8.86 -10.23
C ALA A 304 -1.88 8.68 -10.01
N LYS A 305 -1.16 8.21 -11.05
CA LYS A 305 0.30 8.03 -11.02
C LYS A 305 1.11 9.31 -11.32
N GLN A 306 0.45 10.36 -11.79
CA GLN A 306 1.11 11.59 -12.27
C GLN A 306 0.93 12.78 -11.33
N ASN A 307 0.84 12.52 -10.04
CA ASN A 307 0.63 13.55 -9.03
C ASN A 307 1.85 14.45 -8.83
N ASN A 308 1.58 15.67 -8.36
CA ASN A 308 2.60 16.53 -7.79
C ASN A 308 3.19 15.84 -6.57
N VAL A 309 4.45 15.54 -6.59
CA VAL A 309 5.14 14.99 -5.43
C VAL A 309 5.63 16.16 -4.59
N VAL A 310 5.07 16.29 -3.41
CA VAL A 310 5.64 17.14 -2.37
C VAL A 310 6.03 16.22 -1.23
N LEU A 311 7.32 16.00 -1.11
CA LEU A 311 7.90 15.26 0.01
C LEU A 311 8.37 16.29 1.03
N VAL A 312 7.76 16.25 2.20
CA VAL A 312 8.35 16.84 3.40
C VAL A 312 8.90 15.67 4.20
N ALA A 313 10.18 15.43 4.09
CA ALA A 313 10.87 14.57 5.03
C ALA A 313 11.09 15.39 6.30
N ALA A 314 10.39 15.04 7.36
CA ALA A 314 10.51 15.71 8.62
C ALA A 314 10.99 14.71 9.66
N GLN A 315 12.11 15.01 10.31
CA GLN A 315 12.54 14.25 11.48
C GLN A 315 11.82 14.82 12.69
N ALA A 316 11.11 13.97 13.43
CA ALA A 316 10.57 14.35 14.72
C ALA A 316 11.70 14.60 15.73
N ASN A 317 11.58 15.65 16.50
CA ASN A 317 12.53 15.97 17.53
C ASN A 317 12.40 14.98 18.70
N GLN A 318 13.43 14.20 18.98
CA GLN A 318 13.47 13.20 20.05
C GLN A 318 13.16 13.76 21.45
N ALA A 319 13.48 15.03 21.69
CA ALA A 319 13.26 15.68 22.98
C ALA A 319 11.79 16.09 23.20
N ARG A 320 10.97 16.11 22.16
CA ARG A 320 9.54 16.45 22.21
C ARG A 320 8.74 15.32 21.56
N GLN A 321 8.28 14.39 22.36
CA GLN A 321 7.50 13.22 21.94
C GLN A 321 6.03 13.56 21.60
N ARG A 322 5.76 14.64 20.90
CA ARG A 322 4.38 14.98 20.47
C ARG A 322 4.42 15.62 19.08
N PRO A 323 3.54 15.21 18.16
CA PRO A 323 2.56 14.10 18.28
C PRO A 323 3.21 12.71 18.28
N ILE A 324 2.62 11.77 19.02
CA ILE A 324 3.13 10.40 19.23
C ILE A 324 2.53 9.46 18.21
N PHE A 325 3.37 8.72 17.49
CA PHE A 325 2.95 7.69 16.54
C PHE A 325 2.16 6.57 17.23
N ARG A 326 1.15 6.03 16.55
CA ARG A 326 0.18 5.01 17.01
C ARG A 326 -0.73 5.45 18.17
N LYS A 327 -0.52 6.65 18.72
CA LYS A 327 -1.37 7.23 19.77
C LYS A 327 -2.15 8.44 19.25
N ASP A 328 -1.44 9.43 18.74
CA ASP A 328 -2.04 10.68 18.24
C ASP A 328 -2.34 10.58 16.74
N TYR A 329 -1.53 9.85 15.98
CA TYR A 329 -1.71 9.57 14.55
C TYR A 329 -1.19 8.18 14.17
N ASP A 330 -1.60 7.69 13.00
CA ASP A 330 -1.13 6.44 12.37
C ASP A 330 -0.80 6.69 10.90
N VAL A 331 -0.16 5.73 10.25
CA VAL A 331 0.10 5.77 8.80
C VAL A 331 -1.23 5.79 8.05
N GLY A 332 -1.34 6.72 7.10
CA GLY A 332 -2.56 6.98 6.35
C GLY A 332 -3.41 8.12 6.90
N ASP A 333 -3.19 8.56 8.13
CA ASP A 333 -3.94 9.66 8.72
C ASP A 333 -3.60 11.00 8.04
N ILE A 334 -4.60 11.89 8.00
CA ILE A 334 -4.46 13.25 7.52
C ILE A 334 -4.12 14.13 8.71
N VAL A 335 -3.03 14.88 8.60
CA VAL A 335 -2.48 15.77 9.64
C VAL A 335 -2.25 17.16 9.07
N SER A 336 -2.06 18.15 9.92
CA SER A 336 -1.61 19.48 9.48
C SER A 336 -0.10 19.62 9.66
N ALA A 337 0.54 20.26 8.70
CA ALA A 337 1.93 20.69 8.80
C ALA A 337 2.01 22.22 8.67
N THR A 338 2.73 22.86 9.58
CA THR A 338 2.98 24.30 9.55
C THR A 338 4.46 24.53 9.29
N GLY A 339 4.77 25.04 8.10
CA GLY A 339 6.13 25.38 7.69
C GLY A 339 6.59 26.75 8.14
N GLU A 340 7.75 27.16 7.66
CA GLU A 340 8.19 28.56 7.73
C GLU A 340 7.14 29.46 7.07
N PHE A 341 7.02 30.68 7.56
CA PHE A 341 6.01 31.68 7.13
C PHE A 341 4.55 31.33 7.49
N ASN A 342 4.33 30.44 8.45
CA ASN A 342 3.01 30.11 8.97
C ASN A 342 2.04 29.55 7.91
N THR A 343 2.56 28.98 6.85
CA THR A 343 1.77 28.28 5.83
C THR A 343 1.33 26.93 6.38
N GLN A 344 0.02 26.75 6.54
CA GLN A 344 -0.56 25.48 6.98
C GLN A 344 -1.02 24.67 5.79
N SER A 345 -0.65 23.41 5.74
CA SER A 345 -1.09 22.47 4.72
C SER A 345 -1.61 21.18 5.35
N GLN A 346 -2.64 20.62 4.76
CA GLN A 346 -3.08 19.27 5.11
C GLN A 346 -2.22 18.25 4.38
N MET A 347 -1.75 17.27 5.11
CA MET A 347 -0.83 16.26 4.60
C MET A 347 -1.27 14.87 5.06
N ARG A 348 -0.99 13.86 4.25
CA ARG A 348 -1.14 12.47 4.65
C ARG A 348 0.18 11.92 5.16
N VAL A 349 0.12 11.17 6.23
CA VAL A 349 1.24 10.35 6.71
C VAL A 349 1.37 9.15 5.79
N THR A 350 2.34 9.17 4.89
CA THR A 350 2.56 8.10 3.91
C THR A 350 3.48 7.01 4.41
N GLU A 351 4.38 7.38 5.31
CA GLU A 351 5.36 6.47 5.88
C GLU A 351 5.70 6.91 7.30
N HIS A 352 6.07 5.96 8.14
CA HIS A 352 6.65 6.22 9.44
C HIS A 352 7.88 5.35 9.65
N VAL A 353 8.98 6.00 10.00
CA VAL A 353 10.29 5.38 10.20
C VAL A 353 10.64 5.38 11.68
N GLU A 354 11.00 4.24 12.23
CA GLU A 354 11.55 4.07 13.56
C GLU A 354 12.94 3.43 13.45
N ILE A 355 13.95 4.07 14.04
CA ILE A 355 15.33 3.59 14.06
C ILE A 355 15.78 3.51 15.50
N GLU A 356 16.18 2.34 15.95
CA GLU A 356 16.78 2.12 17.26
C GLU A 356 18.24 1.66 17.09
N ASP A 357 19.15 2.40 17.68
CA ASP A 357 20.57 2.08 17.70
C ASP A 357 21.20 2.38 19.07
N GLU A 358 22.51 2.40 19.18
CA GLU A 358 23.24 2.72 20.41
C GLU A 358 22.97 4.16 20.94
N ASN A 359 22.50 5.07 20.08
CA ASN A 359 22.19 6.46 20.42
C ASN A 359 20.75 6.63 20.89
N GLY A 360 19.93 5.60 20.79
CA GLY A 360 18.52 5.60 21.20
C GLY A 360 17.54 5.39 20.06
N LEU A 361 16.29 5.78 20.28
CA LEU A 361 15.19 5.63 19.33
C LEU A 361 14.93 6.95 18.60
N ILE A 362 15.01 6.92 17.27
CA ILE A 362 14.59 7.99 16.35
C ILE A 362 13.29 7.56 15.70
N SER A 363 12.30 8.46 15.65
CA SER A 363 10.98 8.18 15.09
C SER A 363 10.47 9.41 14.34
N TYR A 364 10.09 9.25 13.06
CA TYR A 364 9.62 10.37 12.25
C TYR A 364 8.69 9.92 11.11
N PRO A 365 7.67 10.76 10.78
CA PRO A 365 6.80 10.51 9.64
C PRO A 365 7.37 11.07 8.34
N THR A 366 6.96 10.47 7.22
CA THR A 366 7.01 11.08 5.89
C THR A 366 5.61 11.55 5.52
N LEU A 367 5.50 12.79 5.07
CA LEU A 367 4.22 13.46 4.80
C LEU A 367 4.09 13.80 3.32
N SER A 368 2.91 13.57 2.73
CA SER A 368 2.55 13.97 1.37
C SER A 368 1.40 14.98 1.40
N LEU A 369 1.41 15.95 0.48
CA LEU A 369 0.33 16.94 0.40
C LEU A 369 -0.99 16.31 -0.02
N LEU A 370 -2.05 16.66 0.71
CA LEU A 370 -3.41 16.19 0.43
C LEU A 370 -4.04 16.92 -0.77
N ALA A 371 -3.67 18.18 -1.03
CA ALA A 371 -4.17 18.98 -2.14
C ALA A 371 -3.97 18.30 -3.50
N ASP A 372 -2.93 17.50 -3.65
CA ASP A 372 -2.68 16.72 -4.85
C ASP A 372 -3.59 15.50 -4.99
N GLU A 373 -4.19 15.05 -3.90
CA GLU A 373 -5.15 13.93 -3.88
C GLU A 373 -6.58 14.40 -4.21
N ASP A 374 -7.01 15.56 -3.72
CA ASP A 374 -8.38 16.07 -3.84
C ASP A 374 -8.68 16.73 -5.20
N GLU A 375 -7.70 17.34 -5.85
CA GLU A 375 -7.87 17.89 -7.20
C GLU A 375 -8.24 16.82 -8.25
N GLN A 376 -8.04 15.55 -7.93
CA GLN A 376 -8.41 14.44 -8.82
C GLN A 376 -9.84 13.91 -8.62
N GLN A 377 -10.50 14.23 -7.50
CA GLN A 377 -11.86 13.77 -7.23
C GLN A 377 -12.96 14.72 -7.72
N GLY A 378 -12.59 15.85 -8.36
CA GLY A 378 -13.58 16.74 -8.99
C GLY A 378 -14.62 17.33 -8.03
N GLY A 379 -14.30 17.46 -6.77
CA GLY A 379 -15.15 18.05 -5.75
C GLY A 379 -14.91 19.55 -5.66
N MET A 380 -15.83 20.34 -6.20
CA MET A 380 -15.99 21.77 -6.04
C MET A 380 -15.83 22.14 -4.56
N ILE A 381 -14.77 22.88 -4.21
CA ILE A 381 -14.81 23.75 -3.03
C ILE A 381 -14.83 25.17 -3.57
N VAL A 382 -15.96 25.82 -3.35
CA VAL A 382 -16.19 27.25 -3.57
C VAL A 382 -15.50 28.02 -2.45
#